data_166d186f7e9bff7573cd4e1a37085933
#
_entry.id   166d186f7e9bff7573cd4e1a37085933
#
_cell.length_a   1.000
_cell.length_b   1.000
_cell.length_c   1.000
_cell.angle_alpha   90.00
_cell.angle_beta   90.00
_cell.angle_gamma   90.00
#
_symmetry.space_group_name_H-M   'P 1'
#
loop_
_entity.id
_entity.type
_entity.pdbx_description
1 polymer ?
#
loop_
_entity_poly.entity_id
_entity_poly.type
_entity_poly.pdbx_seq_one_letter_code
_entity_poly.pdbx_strand_id
1 'polypeptide(L)'
;MSIILDTLRTAPPPQTNPARPLLGSFPPAPILPLSPIQYLTAAIDSVAPLVKIRQQRGVMGGGASLPIPVPLGVKQRRRTAMQWILSSADKRKESRLADRVAREIIAVAEGKSSAWERRATVHKMGVSARSNVRLTMMRRRR
;
A
#
# COMPACT_ATOMS: atom_id res chain seq x y z
N MET A 1 -6.97 5.27 -18.62
CA MET A 1 -6.84 3.85 -18.24
C MET A 1 -6.24 3.00 -19.36
N SER A 2 -6.68 3.10 -20.62
CA SER A 2 -6.12 2.28 -21.73
C SER A 2 -4.60 2.41 -21.85
N ILE A 3 -4.06 3.61 -21.87
CA ILE A 3 -2.62 3.86 -21.99
C ILE A 3 -1.83 3.17 -20.87
N ILE A 4 -2.32 3.20 -19.62
CA ILE A 4 -1.67 2.53 -18.50
C ILE A 4 -1.64 1.01 -18.72
N LEU A 5 -2.77 0.43 -19.12
CA LEU A 5 -2.88 -1.00 -19.36
C LEU A 5 -2.03 -1.45 -20.56
N ASP A 6 -1.97 -0.64 -21.62
CA ASP A 6 -1.13 -0.91 -22.78
C ASP A 6 0.36 -0.86 -22.42
N THR A 7 0.76 0.13 -21.63
CA THR A 7 2.14 0.23 -21.13
C THR A 7 2.51 -0.97 -20.24
N LEU A 8 1.61 -1.41 -19.37
CA LEU A 8 1.84 -2.59 -18.53
C LEU A 8 1.90 -3.88 -19.34
N ARG A 9 1.16 -3.95 -20.45
CA ARG A 9 1.15 -5.11 -21.37
C ARG A 9 2.43 -5.21 -22.17
N THR A 10 3.00 -4.08 -22.58
CA THR A 10 4.20 -4.02 -23.44
C THR A 10 5.49 -3.96 -22.63
N ALA A 11 5.41 -3.66 -21.33
CA ALA A 11 6.58 -3.58 -20.48
C ALA A 11 7.26 -4.96 -20.31
N PRO A 12 8.61 -5.00 -20.24
CA PRO A 12 9.30 -6.23 -19.90
C PRO A 12 8.88 -6.74 -18.52
N PRO A 13 8.97 -8.06 -18.25
CA PRO A 13 8.61 -8.61 -16.97
C PRO A 13 9.44 -7.96 -15.84
N PRO A 14 8.80 -7.51 -14.75
CA PRO A 14 9.49 -6.84 -13.67
C PRO A 14 10.44 -7.80 -12.93
N GLN A 15 11.59 -7.31 -12.55
CA GLN A 15 12.50 -8.05 -11.69
C GLN A 15 11.93 -8.07 -10.27
N THR A 16 11.43 -9.22 -9.85
CA THR A 16 10.83 -9.36 -8.52
C THR A 16 11.87 -9.27 -7.40
N ASN A 17 11.59 -8.45 -6.39
CA ASN A 17 12.44 -8.34 -5.21
C ASN A 17 11.95 -9.34 -4.14
N PRO A 18 12.77 -10.33 -3.73
CA PRO A 18 12.37 -11.31 -2.73
C PRO A 18 12.04 -10.70 -1.36
N ALA A 19 12.60 -9.54 -1.02
CA ALA A 19 12.29 -8.82 0.22
C ALA A 19 10.92 -8.12 0.20
N ARG A 20 10.34 -7.91 -0.99
CA ARG A 20 9.07 -7.19 -1.21
C ARG A 20 8.21 -7.94 -2.22
N PRO A 21 7.78 -9.18 -1.89
CA PRO A 21 7.01 -10.00 -2.82
C PRO A 21 5.64 -9.41 -3.09
N LEU A 22 5.18 -9.56 -4.33
CA LEU A 22 3.80 -9.23 -4.68
C LEU A 22 2.84 -10.20 -3.98
N LEU A 23 1.75 -9.66 -3.43
CA LEU A 23 0.66 -10.46 -2.88
C LEU A 23 -0.19 -11.03 -4.01
N GLY A 24 -0.34 -12.33 -4.02
CA GLY A 24 -1.17 -13.05 -4.97
C GLY A 24 -0.57 -14.41 -5.28
N SER A 25 -1.38 -15.35 -5.75
CA SER A 25 -0.94 -16.63 -6.27
C SER A 25 -0.26 -16.43 -7.62
N PHE A 26 0.84 -15.69 -7.62
CA PHE A 26 1.63 -15.55 -8.83
C PHE A 26 2.61 -16.70 -8.89
N PRO A 27 2.64 -17.42 -10.02
CA PRO A 27 3.77 -18.29 -10.27
C PRO A 27 5.05 -17.45 -10.24
N PRO A 28 6.18 -18.03 -9.83
CA PRO A 28 7.46 -17.32 -9.78
C PRO A 28 7.80 -16.69 -11.13
N ALA A 29 8.51 -15.63 -11.09
CA ALA A 29 8.81 -14.60 -12.08
C ALA A 29 8.96 -14.92 -13.59
N PRO A 30 9.08 -16.11 -14.14
CA PRO A 30 9.10 -16.25 -15.60
C PRO A 30 7.71 -16.27 -16.26
N ILE A 31 6.62 -16.24 -15.49
CA ILE A 31 5.25 -16.48 -15.99
C ILE A 31 4.36 -15.25 -15.82
N LEU A 32 4.91 -14.06 -15.73
CA LEU A 32 4.17 -12.82 -15.82
C LEU A 32 4.09 -12.37 -17.29
N PRO A 33 3.06 -12.79 -18.00
CA PRO A 33 2.13 -11.85 -18.57
C PRO A 33 0.72 -12.24 -18.19
N LEU A 34 0.38 -11.92 -16.99
CA LEU A 34 -0.98 -11.89 -16.57
C LEU A 34 -1.69 -10.76 -17.32
N SER A 35 -3.01 -10.84 -17.40
CA SER A 35 -3.75 -9.72 -17.94
C SER A 35 -3.30 -8.43 -17.22
N PRO A 36 -3.18 -7.31 -17.92
CA PRO A 36 -2.72 -6.04 -17.31
C PRO A 36 -3.55 -5.65 -16.08
N ILE A 37 -4.81 -6.08 -16.03
CA ILE A 37 -5.71 -5.86 -14.90
C ILE A 37 -5.26 -6.66 -13.67
N GLN A 38 -4.87 -7.90 -13.84
CA GLN A 38 -4.36 -8.73 -12.74
C GLN A 38 -3.03 -8.19 -12.22
N TYR A 39 -2.15 -7.76 -13.11
CA TYR A 39 -0.90 -7.11 -12.76
C TYR A 39 -1.14 -5.84 -11.91
N LEU A 40 -2.03 -4.97 -12.37
CA LEU A 40 -2.42 -3.76 -11.64
C LEU A 40 -3.01 -4.08 -10.26
N THR A 41 -3.91 -5.05 -10.21
CA THR A 41 -4.56 -5.47 -8.96
C THR A 41 -3.53 -6.01 -7.96
N ALA A 42 -2.61 -6.84 -8.42
CA ALA A 42 -1.55 -7.37 -7.59
C ALA A 42 -0.62 -6.29 -7.05
N ALA A 43 -0.22 -5.34 -7.87
CA ALA A 43 0.61 -4.22 -7.44
C ALA A 43 -0.10 -3.39 -6.35
N ILE A 44 -1.38 -3.07 -6.53
CA ILE A 44 -2.18 -2.33 -5.55
C ILE A 44 -2.33 -3.11 -4.25
N ASP A 45 -2.73 -4.38 -4.32
CA ASP A 45 -2.97 -5.21 -3.14
C ASP A 45 -1.68 -5.48 -2.35
N SER A 46 -0.53 -5.53 -3.02
CA SER A 46 0.77 -5.73 -2.39
C SER A 46 1.20 -4.55 -1.51
N VAL A 47 0.88 -3.34 -1.93
CA VAL A 47 1.21 -2.11 -1.19
C VAL A 47 0.12 -1.73 -0.20
N ALA A 48 -1.07 -2.32 -0.31
CA ALA A 48 -2.21 -1.98 0.51
C ALA A 48 -1.95 -2.24 2.01
N PRO A 49 -2.07 -1.23 2.90
CA PRO A 49 -1.85 -1.39 4.33
C PRO A 49 -2.98 -2.20 4.97
N LEU A 50 -2.64 -3.02 5.95
CA LEU A 50 -3.63 -3.81 6.71
C LEU A 50 -4.35 -2.96 7.76
N VAL A 51 -3.66 -1.95 8.27
CA VAL A 51 -4.12 -1.09 9.36
C VAL A 51 -3.89 0.37 9.03
N LYS A 52 -4.64 1.25 9.67
CA LYS A 52 -4.37 2.69 9.77
C LYS A 52 -4.16 3.08 11.23
N ILE A 53 -3.38 4.11 11.47
CA ILE A 53 -3.19 4.66 12.81
C ILE A 53 -4.20 5.79 13.03
N ARG A 54 -5.05 5.62 14.04
CA ARG A 54 -6.01 6.64 14.48
C ARG A 54 -5.51 7.27 15.75
N GLN A 55 -5.42 8.60 15.78
CA GLN A 55 -5.11 9.34 17.02
C GLN A 55 -6.39 9.53 17.82
N GLN A 56 -6.42 8.98 19.04
CA GLN A 56 -7.54 9.12 19.96
C GLN A 56 -7.16 9.99 21.12
N ARG A 57 -7.90 11.09 21.31
CA ARG A 57 -7.70 12.03 22.42
C ARG A 57 -8.44 11.55 23.67
N GLY A 58 -7.95 11.96 24.85
CA GLY A 58 -8.65 11.79 26.12
C GLY A 58 -8.68 10.37 26.69
N VAL A 59 -7.83 9.45 26.21
CA VAL A 59 -7.77 8.07 26.74
C VAL A 59 -7.02 8.00 28.07
N MET A 60 -5.99 8.83 28.24
CA MET A 60 -5.10 8.84 29.41
C MET A 60 -5.32 10.05 30.33
N GLY A 61 -6.32 10.89 30.09
CA GLY A 61 -6.42 12.19 30.75
C GLY A 61 -5.42 13.22 30.21
N GLY A 62 -5.58 14.50 30.51
CA GLY A 62 -4.59 15.53 30.16
C GLY A 62 -4.47 15.91 28.68
N GLY A 63 -5.40 15.53 27.81
CA GLY A 63 -5.44 15.97 26.41
C GLY A 63 -4.45 15.29 25.47
N ALA A 64 -3.60 14.38 25.94
CA ALA A 64 -2.67 13.62 25.11
C ALA A 64 -3.41 12.70 24.12
N SER A 65 -2.94 12.67 22.86
CA SER A 65 -3.47 11.76 21.85
C SER A 65 -2.69 10.45 21.86
N LEU A 66 -3.43 9.34 21.82
CA LEU A 66 -2.86 7.99 21.78
C LEU A 66 -3.05 7.37 20.40
N PRO A 67 -1.97 6.89 19.74
CA PRO A 67 -2.09 6.20 18.47
C PRO A 67 -2.71 4.81 18.67
N ILE A 68 -3.73 4.49 17.88
CA ILE A 68 -4.43 3.20 17.94
C ILE A 68 -4.48 2.61 16.54
N PRO A 69 -3.98 1.39 16.32
CA PRO A 69 -4.12 0.70 15.07
C PRO A 69 -5.56 0.23 14.85
N VAL A 70 -6.13 0.56 13.71
CA VAL A 70 -7.49 0.18 13.30
C VAL A 70 -7.40 -0.64 12.02
N PRO A 71 -8.01 -1.84 11.94
CA PRO A 71 -8.01 -2.64 10.73
C PRO A 71 -8.76 -1.93 9.60
N LEU A 72 -8.30 -2.13 8.37
CA LEU A 72 -8.90 -1.58 7.16
C LEU A 72 -9.59 -2.69 6.36
N GLY A 73 -10.81 -2.42 5.88
CA GLY A 73 -11.49 -3.27 4.90
C GLY A 73 -10.82 -3.17 3.52
N VAL A 74 -11.06 -4.16 2.64
CA VAL A 74 -10.40 -4.31 1.33
C VAL A 74 -10.50 -3.02 0.49
N LYS A 75 -11.69 -2.42 0.39
CA LYS A 75 -11.90 -1.18 -0.38
C LYS A 75 -11.07 -0.01 0.17
N GLN A 76 -10.99 0.12 1.50
CA GLN A 76 -10.22 1.17 2.16
C GLN A 76 -8.71 0.96 1.98
N ARG A 77 -8.25 -0.29 2.07
CA ARG A 77 -6.85 -0.66 1.83
C ARG A 77 -6.41 -0.30 0.42
N ARG A 78 -7.18 -0.70 -0.61
CA ARG A 78 -6.91 -0.39 -2.01
C ARG A 78 -6.93 1.11 -2.28
N ARG A 79 -7.90 1.84 -1.70
CA ARG A 79 -7.94 3.30 -1.82
C ARG A 79 -6.67 3.95 -1.29
N THR A 80 -6.20 3.53 -0.12
CA THR A 80 -4.96 4.06 0.48
C THR A 80 -3.74 3.73 -0.39
N ALA A 81 -3.65 2.51 -0.91
CA ALA A 81 -2.57 2.11 -1.82
C ALA A 81 -2.56 2.95 -3.10
N MET A 82 -3.72 3.14 -3.73
CA MET A 82 -3.85 3.98 -4.93
C MET A 82 -3.42 5.43 -4.66
N GLN A 83 -3.81 6.01 -3.53
CA GLN A 83 -3.38 7.36 -3.14
C GLN A 83 -1.86 7.45 -2.97
N TRP A 84 -1.23 6.44 -2.40
CA TRP A 84 0.23 6.40 -2.25
C TRP A 84 0.95 6.27 -3.60
N ILE A 85 0.45 5.40 -4.47
CA ILE A 85 1.00 5.22 -5.83
C ILE A 85 0.87 6.52 -6.63
N LEU A 86 -0.30 7.17 -6.62
CA LEU A 86 -0.51 8.44 -7.32
C LEU A 86 0.40 9.55 -6.77
N SER A 87 0.50 9.67 -5.43
CA SER A 87 1.41 10.64 -4.80
C SER A 87 2.89 10.39 -5.13
N SER A 88 3.27 9.15 -5.40
CA SER A 88 4.62 8.82 -5.85
C SER A 88 4.80 9.09 -7.34
N ALA A 89 3.77 8.82 -8.14
CA ALA A 89 3.76 9.11 -9.58
C ALA A 89 3.86 10.62 -9.86
N ASP A 90 3.25 11.47 -9.03
CA ASP A 90 3.33 12.93 -9.20
C ASP A 90 4.75 13.49 -9.07
N LYS A 91 5.63 12.79 -8.37
CA LYS A 91 7.04 13.18 -8.22
C LYS A 91 7.91 12.81 -9.41
N ARG A 92 7.38 12.05 -10.37
CA ARG A 92 8.10 11.63 -11.57
C ARG A 92 8.14 12.74 -12.60
N LYS A 93 9.16 12.72 -13.46
CA LYS A 93 9.46 13.78 -14.44
C LYS A 93 8.78 13.59 -15.80
N GLU A 94 8.12 12.44 -16.03
CA GLU A 94 7.44 12.18 -17.30
C GLU A 94 6.29 13.16 -17.54
N SER A 95 6.09 13.58 -18.78
CA SER A 95 5.11 14.61 -19.12
C SER A 95 3.66 14.14 -18.94
N ARG A 96 3.35 12.90 -19.32
CA ARG A 96 1.99 12.35 -19.25
C ARG A 96 1.75 11.66 -17.91
N LEU A 97 0.63 11.96 -17.26
CA LEU A 97 0.23 11.32 -16.01
C LEU A 97 0.11 9.79 -16.15
N ALA A 98 -0.43 9.31 -17.29
CA ALA A 98 -0.59 7.89 -17.54
C ALA A 98 0.75 7.14 -17.53
N ASP A 99 1.79 7.72 -18.14
CA ASP A 99 3.13 7.13 -18.17
C ASP A 99 3.77 7.13 -16.78
N ARG A 100 3.60 8.22 -16.02
CA ARG A 100 4.07 8.30 -14.62
C ARG A 100 3.44 7.21 -13.76
N VAL A 101 2.13 7.02 -13.87
CA VAL A 101 1.41 6.00 -13.10
C VAL A 101 1.82 4.60 -13.54
N ALA A 102 1.93 4.32 -14.84
CA ALA A 102 2.35 3.01 -15.34
C ALA A 102 3.75 2.64 -14.84
N ARG A 103 4.72 3.55 -14.94
CA ARG A 103 6.08 3.34 -14.43
C ARG A 103 6.12 3.19 -12.90
N GLU A 104 5.24 3.89 -12.18
CA GLU A 104 5.16 3.70 -10.73
C GLU A 104 4.61 2.32 -10.36
N ILE A 105 3.64 1.79 -11.10
CA ILE A 105 3.12 0.43 -10.92
C ILE A 105 4.22 -0.61 -11.17
N ILE A 106 5.04 -0.42 -12.20
CA ILE A 106 6.20 -1.27 -12.49
C ILE A 106 7.20 -1.19 -11.33
N ALA A 107 7.49 0.01 -10.82
CA ALA A 107 8.38 0.21 -9.67
C ALA A 107 7.83 -0.44 -8.39
N VAL A 108 6.51 -0.48 -8.20
CA VAL A 108 5.88 -1.24 -7.12
C VAL A 108 6.15 -2.73 -7.27
N ALA A 109 5.97 -3.27 -8.46
CA ALA A 109 6.23 -4.69 -8.75
C ALA A 109 7.70 -5.09 -8.54
N GLU A 110 8.63 -4.19 -8.87
CA GLU A 110 10.06 -4.36 -8.64
C GLU A 110 10.49 -4.08 -7.18
N GLY A 111 9.57 -3.67 -6.32
CA GLY A 111 9.88 -3.33 -4.94
C GLY A 111 10.65 -2.00 -4.74
N LYS A 112 10.75 -1.15 -5.74
CA LYS A 112 11.51 0.12 -5.73
C LYS A 112 10.65 1.34 -5.34
N SER A 113 9.32 1.22 -5.32
CA SER A 113 8.41 2.32 -5.00
C SER A 113 8.48 2.75 -3.53
N SER A 114 8.39 4.06 -3.28
CA SER A 114 8.28 4.62 -1.91
C SER A 114 7.00 4.19 -1.18
N ALA A 115 6.00 3.68 -1.88
CA ALA A 115 4.78 3.16 -1.30
C ALA A 115 5.04 1.96 -0.37
N TRP A 116 6.07 1.14 -0.64
CA TRP A 116 6.50 0.06 0.23
C TRP A 116 7.01 0.56 1.59
N GLU A 117 7.75 1.65 1.59
CA GLU A 117 8.26 2.26 2.82
C GLU A 117 7.14 2.85 3.66
N ARG A 118 6.16 3.51 3.01
CA ARG A 118 4.97 4.01 3.70
C ARG A 118 4.18 2.87 4.35
N ARG A 119 3.99 1.74 3.63
CA ARG A 119 3.35 0.55 4.17
C ARG A 119 4.12 0.00 5.38
N ALA A 120 5.43 -0.16 5.25
CA ALA A 120 6.29 -0.64 6.33
C ALA A 120 6.22 0.27 7.57
N THR A 121 6.25 1.60 7.39
CA THR A 121 6.13 2.59 8.47
C THR A 121 4.80 2.46 9.20
N VAL A 122 3.68 2.40 8.47
CA VAL A 122 2.34 2.25 9.08
C VAL A 122 2.24 0.93 9.85
N HIS A 123 2.75 -0.18 9.30
CA HIS A 123 2.73 -1.47 9.99
C HIS A 123 3.63 -1.46 11.23
N LYS A 124 4.83 -0.88 11.16
CA LYS A 124 5.72 -0.71 12.32
C LYS A 124 5.07 0.10 13.44
N MET A 125 4.42 1.21 13.09
CA MET A 125 3.63 2.00 14.05
C MET A 125 2.46 1.21 14.62
N GLY A 126 1.78 0.40 13.81
CA GLY A 126 0.70 -0.48 14.26
C GLY A 126 1.17 -1.52 15.28
N VAL A 127 2.34 -2.12 15.06
CA VAL A 127 2.94 -3.08 16.00
C VAL A 127 3.35 -2.40 17.30
N SER A 128 3.99 -1.23 17.25
CA SER A 128 4.39 -0.48 18.45
C SER A 128 3.20 0.00 19.27
N ALA A 129 2.09 0.35 18.61
CA ALA A 129 0.87 0.83 19.25
C ALA A 129 -0.14 -0.28 19.60
N ARG A 130 0.20 -1.56 19.44
CA ARG A 130 -0.72 -2.70 19.67
C ARG A 130 -1.29 -2.76 21.09
N SER A 131 -0.51 -2.39 22.09
CA SER A 131 -0.95 -2.36 23.51
C SER A 131 -2.07 -1.34 23.75
N ASN A 132 -2.12 -0.27 22.97
CA ASN A 132 -3.09 0.80 23.14
C ASN A 132 -4.53 0.36 22.79
N VAL A 133 -4.70 -0.71 22.02
CA VAL A 133 -6.01 -1.29 21.69
C VAL A 133 -6.74 -1.76 22.95
N ARG A 134 -6.02 -2.32 23.94
CA ARG A 134 -6.61 -2.78 25.21
C ARG A 134 -7.22 -1.63 26.01
N LEU A 135 -6.57 -0.48 26.02
CA LEU A 135 -7.05 0.71 26.74
C LEU A 135 -8.39 1.22 26.18
N THR A 136 -8.58 1.15 24.88
CA THR A 136 -9.87 1.52 24.25
C THR A 136 -10.98 0.52 24.51
N MET A 137 -10.67 -0.77 24.60
CA MET A 137 -11.66 -1.81 24.94
C MET A 137 -12.14 -1.70 26.37
N MET A 138 -11.26 -1.39 27.33
CA MET A 138 -11.62 -1.20 28.74
C MET A 138 -12.57 -0.01 28.92
N ARG A 139 -12.41 1.06 28.15
CA ARG A 139 -13.31 2.22 28.20
C ARG A 139 -14.71 1.95 27.66
N ARG A 140 -14.87 1.03 26.70
CA ARG A 140 -16.18 0.65 26.16
C ARG A 140 -17.03 -0.20 27.11
N ARG A 141 -16.43 -0.77 28.16
CA ARG A 141 -17.10 -1.62 29.15
C ARG A 141 -17.53 -0.86 30.42
N ARG A 142 -17.24 0.43 30.49
CA ARG A 142 -17.73 1.37 31.51
C ARG A 142 -18.79 2.29 30.91
#